data_81c03b9d34a6621ead99331eae27ac34
#
_entry.id   81c03b9d34a6621ead99331eae27ac34
#
_cell.length_a   1.000
_cell.length_b   1.000
_cell.length_c   1.000
_cell.angle_alpha   90.00
_cell.angle_beta   90.00
_cell.angle_gamma   90.00
#
_symmetry.space_group_name_H-M   'P 1'
#
loop_
_entity.id
_entity.type
_entity.pdbx_description
1 polymer ?
#
loop_
_entity_poly.entity_id
_entity_poly.type
_entity_poly.pdbx_seq_one_letter_code
_entity_poly.pdbx_strand_id
1 'polypeptide(L)'
;MSPVELKRNTILILVAVFVLGTQVAATPFSVVKEVAAHSEAREAITRTLTSTLTGLRILSIEASPIEGIYEVNVSGDTVYVSADGVHMISGDMYQIGPQLVNVSEQKRTQARRRLLSEIDETEMVVFTPPPGKVKAKVTVFTDIDCGYCRKLHQEMKAYNDLGIAIRYMAFPRAGLESRSYQKAVSTWCSDDPTVAMTRAKSGVDLERRVCANPVSTQYRLGEVMGVTGTPALVLEDGAMLMGYRPPLEMARIRDIQAP
;
A
#
# COMPACT_ATOMS: atom_id res chain seq x y z
N MET A 1 4.06 90.31 -33.89
CA MET A 1 3.35 89.28 -34.59
C MET A 1 4.44 88.32 -35.12
N SER A 2 4.75 87.25 -34.41
CA SER A 2 5.87 86.38 -34.74
C SER A 2 5.34 85.08 -35.41
N PRO A 3 6.01 84.54 -36.43
CA PRO A 3 5.64 83.25 -37.03
C PRO A 3 6.21 82.09 -36.24
N VAL A 4 5.38 81.10 -36.06
CA VAL A 4 5.71 79.82 -35.38
C VAL A 4 6.49 78.92 -36.36
N GLU A 5 7.70 78.52 -35.95
CA GLU A 5 8.52 77.49 -36.63
C GLU A 5 8.00 76.10 -36.37
N LEU A 6 7.68 75.37 -37.45
CA LEU A 6 7.24 74.00 -37.41
C LEU A 6 8.48 73.13 -37.57
N LYS A 7 8.98 72.48 -36.46
CA LYS A 7 10.03 71.52 -36.50
C LYS A 7 9.49 70.16 -36.98
N ARG A 8 9.95 69.69 -38.12
CA ARG A 8 9.71 68.36 -38.68
C ARG A 8 10.58 67.33 -37.92
N ASN A 9 9.97 66.56 -37.03
CA ASN A 9 10.60 65.36 -36.45
C ASN A 9 10.48 64.21 -37.45
N THR A 10 11.61 63.81 -38.02
CA THR A 10 11.72 62.61 -38.84
C THR A 10 11.82 61.40 -37.89
N ILE A 11 10.74 60.64 -37.78
CA ILE A 11 10.75 59.36 -37.02
C ILE A 11 11.31 58.28 -37.94
N LEU A 12 12.52 57.81 -37.65
CA LEU A 12 13.07 56.61 -38.25
C LEU A 12 12.38 55.42 -37.62
N ILE A 13 11.51 54.72 -38.36
CA ILE A 13 10.92 53.46 -37.97
C ILE A 13 11.93 52.33 -38.28
N LEU A 14 12.63 51.86 -37.27
CA LEU A 14 13.43 50.65 -37.31
C LEU A 14 12.47 49.45 -37.29
N VAL A 15 12.24 48.83 -38.45
CA VAL A 15 11.51 47.57 -38.55
C VAL A 15 12.46 46.47 -38.11
N ALA A 16 12.34 46.03 -36.83
CA ALA A 16 12.99 44.83 -36.35
C ALA A 16 12.24 43.61 -36.90
N VAL A 17 12.80 42.95 -37.86
CA VAL A 17 12.30 41.65 -38.31
C VAL A 17 12.62 40.61 -37.26
N PHE A 18 11.63 40.29 -36.40
CA PHE A 18 11.70 39.17 -35.50
C PHE A 18 11.54 37.88 -36.32
N VAL A 19 12.65 37.22 -36.64
CA VAL A 19 12.63 35.85 -37.16
C VAL A 19 12.26 34.95 -35.98
N LEU A 20 10.97 34.60 -35.85
CA LEU A 20 10.53 33.51 -34.97
C LEU A 20 11.14 32.19 -35.51
N GLY A 21 12.33 31.87 -35.06
CA GLY A 21 12.87 30.53 -35.18
C GLY A 21 11.98 29.56 -34.38
N THR A 22 11.11 28.82 -35.07
CA THR A 22 10.47 27.64 -34.48
C THR A 22 11.55 26.66 -34.10
N GLN A 23 11.96 26.67 -32.83
CA GLN A 23 12.75 25.59 -32.27
C GLN A 23 11.84 24.37 -32.27
N VAL A 24 11.92 23.55 -33.31
CA VAL A 24 11.45 22.16 -33.25
C VAL A 24 12.34 21.50 -32.20
N ALA A 25 11.77 21.35 -30.99
CA ALA A 25 12.40 20.54 -29.96
C ALA A 25 12.53 19.13 -30.52
N ALA A 26 13.70 18.80 -30.99
CA ALA A 26 14.05 17.43 -31.33
C ALA A 26 13.85 16.62 -30.07
N THR A 27 12.84 15.73 -30.06
CA THR A 27 12.71 14.72 -29.00
C THR A 27 14.05 13.99 -28.97
N PRO A 28 14.81 14.06 -27.89
CA PRO A 28 16.16 13.58 -27.91
C PRO A 28 16.10 12.06 -28.16
N PHE A 29 16.84 11.62 -29.15
CA PHE A 29 17.05 10.21 -29.52
C PHE A 29 17.39 9.32 -28.31
N SER A 30 17.91 9.92 -27.23
CA SER A 30 18.17 9.29 -25.94
C SER A 30 16.89 8.79 -25.22
N VAL A 31 15.78 9.52 -25.24
CA VAL A 31 14.53 9.10 -24.59
C VAL A 31 13.93 7.87 -25.25
N VAL A 32 13.93 7.83 -26.58
CA VAL A 32 13.43 6.66 -27.33
C VAL A 32 14.27 5.41 -27.05
N LYS A 33 15.58 5.56 -26.96
CA LYS A 33 16.51 4.47 -26.66
C LYS A 33 16.33 3.97 -25.22
N GLU A 34 16.10 4.85 -24.28
CA GLU A 34 15.86 4.52 -22.88
C GLU A 34 14.53 3.77 -22.67
N VAL A 35 13.45 4.24 -23.33
CA VAL A 35 12.14 3.56 -23.30
C VAL A 35 12.24 2.15 -23.90
N ALA A 36 12.97 1.99 -25.02
CA ALA A 36 13.19 0.68 -25.64
C ALA A 36 13.98 -0.26 -24.71
N ALA A 37 15.05 0.21 -24.08
CA ALA A 37 15.84 -0.58 -23.15
C ALA A 37 15.03 -1.02 -21.93
N HIS A 38 14.15 -0.17 -21.41
CA HIS A 38 13.24 -0.54 -20.33
C HIS A 38 12.21 -1.60 -20.77
N SER A 39 11.74 -1.56 -22.02
CA SER A 39 10.81 -2.57 -22.54
C SER A 39 11.50 -3.94 -22.66
N GLU A 40 12.70 -3.98 -23.24
CA GLU A 40 13.49 -5.21 -23.36
C GLU A 40 13.82 -5.85 -22.01
N ALA A 41 14.21 -5.04 -21.03
CA ALA A 41 14.49 -5.52 -19.69
C ALA A 41 13.24 -6.11 -19.02
N ARG A 42 12.08 -5.46 -19.13
CA ARG A 42 10.81 -5.98 -18.60
C ARG A 42 10.45 -7.33 -19.21
N GLU A 43 10.65 -7.49 -20.51
CA GLU A 43 10.39 -8.76 -21.19
C GLU A 43 11.34 -9.86 -20.74
N ALA A 44 12.65 -9.56 -20.64
CA ALA A 44 13.66 -10.50 -20.15
C ALA A 44 13.36 -10.96 -18.73
N ILE A 45 13.10 -10.02 -17.82
CA ILE A 45 12.76 -10.28 -16.43
C ILE A 45 11.49 -11.13 -16.33
N THR A 46 10.41 -10.74 -17.02
CA THR A 46 9.14 -11.47 -17.02
C THR A 46 9.34 -12.90 -17.48
N ARG A 47 10.03 -13.10 -18.61
CA ARG A 47 10.31 -14.42 -19.20
C ARG A 47 11.06 -15.30 -18.22
N THR A 48 12.15 -14.80 -17.64
CA THR A 48 13.00 -15.60 -16.74
C THR A 48 12.26 -15.93 -15.45
N LEU A 49 11.62 -14.95 -14.78
CA LEU A 49 10.92 -15.20 -13.54
C LEU A 49 9.75 -16.17 -13.69
N THR A 50 8.94 -16.02 -14.74
CA THR A 50 7.78 -16.89 -14.96
C THR A 50 8.15 -18.29 -15.38
N SER A 51 9.29 -18.48 -16.06
CA SER A 51 9.77 -19.81 -16.43
C SER A 51 10.46 -20.56 -15.28
N THR A 52 11.08 -19.82 -14.33
CA THR A 52 11.89 -20.41 -13.26
C THR A 52 11.09 -20.58 -11.97
N LEU A 53 10.20 -19.64 -11.66
CA LEU A 53 9.43 -19.61 -10.41
C LEU A 53 7.95 -19.89 -10.70
N THR A 54 7.57 -21.16 -10.62
CA THR A 54 6.16 -21.57 -10.85
C THR A 54 5.22 -20.96 -9.82
N GLY A 55 4.12 -20.38 -10.30
CA GLY A 55 3.12 -19.74 -9.44
C GLY A 55 3.44 -18.32 -9.01
N LEU A 56 4.58 -17.75 -9.43
CA LEU A 56 4.92 -16.36 -9.17
C LEU A 56 4.00 -15.42 -9.96
N ARG A 57 3.35 -14.49 -9.26
CA ARG A 57 2.56 -13.43 -9.87
C ARG A 57 3.33 -12.12 -9.80
N ILE A 58 3.76 -11.64 -10.97
CA ILE A 58 4.37 -10.31 -11.11
C ILE A 58 3.27 -9.26 -11.12
N LEU A 59 3.34 -8.28 -10.23
CA LEU A 59 2.40 -7.17 -10.12
C LEU A 59 2.90 -5.94 -10.85
N SER A 60 4.19 -5.61 -10.72
CA SER A 60 4.84 -4.53 -11.46
C SER A 60 6.32 -4.79 -11.65
N ILE A 61 6.91 -4.16 -12.69
CA ILE A 61 8.36 -4.09 -12.94
C ILE A 61 8.69 -2.63 -13.19
N GLU A 62 9.52 -2.04 -12.36
CA GLU A 62 9.90 -0.64 -12.40
C GLU A 62 11.43 -0.49 -12.35
N ALA A 63 11.97 0.58 -12.95
CA ALA A 63 13.37 0.90 -12.75
C ALA A 63 13.66 1.21 -11.29
N SER A 64 14.75 0.67 -10.75
CA SER A 64 15.22 1.02 -9.42
C SER A 64 16.15 2.26 -9.46
N PRO A 65 16.48 2.86 -8.31
CA PRO A 65 17.51 3.92 -8.25
C PRO A 65 18.92 3.47 -8.68
N ILE A 66 19.16 2.17 -8.81
CA ILE A 66 20.43 1.60 -9.25
C ILE A 66 20.30 1.25 -10.74
N GLU A 67 21.14 1.84 -11.58
CA GLU A 67 21.16 1.59 -13.02
C GLU A 67 21.34 0.09 -13.30
N GLY A 68 20.57 -0.44 -14.28
CA GLY A 68 20.61 -1.86 -14.66
C GLY A 68 19.90 -2.81 -13.68
N ILE A 69 19.34 -2.31 -12.60
CA ILE A 69 18.53 -3.08 -11.65
C ILE A 69 17.06 -2.63 -11.72
N TYR A 70 16.16 -3.58 -11.71
CA TYR A 70 14.71 -3.38 -11.72
C TYR A 70 14.10 -3.84 -10.41
N GLU A 71 13.17 -3.07 -9.90
CA GLU A 71 12.30 -3.45 -8.79
C GLU A 71 11.12 -4.23 -9.33
N VAL A 72 10.93 -5.43 -8.85
CA VAL A 72 9.84 -6.33 -9.27
C VAL A 72 8.98 -6.64 -8.07
N ASN A 73 7.72 -6.21 -8.11
CA ASN A 73 6.74 -6.56 -7.11
C ASN A 73 6.12 -7.92 -7.44
N VAL A 74 6.24 -8.85 -6.52
CA VAL A 74 5.75 -10.22 -6.68
C VAL A 74 4.90 -10.60 -5.46
N SER A 75 3.62 -10.88 -5.67
CA SER A 75 2.72 -11.48 -4.65
C SER A 75 2.95 -10.99 -3.20
N GLY A 76 3.08 -9.67 -3.02
CA GLY A 76 3.24 -9.04 -1.70
C GLY A 76 4.68 -8.84 -1.23
N ASP A 77 5.68 -9.21 -2.02
CA ASP A 77 7.09 -8.93 -1.76
C ASP A 77 7.73 -8.14 -2.90
N THR A 78 8.87 -7.54 -2.62
CA THR A 78 9.66 -6.79 -3.58
C THR A 78 11.01 -7.46 -3.74
N VAL A 79 11.37 -7.79 -4.99
CA VAL A 79 12.71 -8.29 -5.35
C VAL A 79 13.35 -7.36 -6.36
N TYR A 80 14.66 -7.40 -6.44
CA TYR A 80 15.45 -6.60 -7.37
C TYR A 80 16.09 -7.53 -8.38
N VAL A 81 15.91 -7.23 -9.69
CA VAL A 81 16.36 -8.11 -10.77
C VAL A 81 17.20 -7.32 -11.75
N SER A 82 18.30 -7.90 -12.22
CA SER A 82 19.13 -7.31 -13.27
C SER A 82 18.36 -7.18 -14.60
N ALA A 83 18.70 -6.20 -15.41
CA ALA A 83 18.03 -5.91 -16.68
C ALA A 83 17.97 -7.10 -17.64
N ASP A 84 18.97 -8.00 -17.59
CA ASP A 84 19.01 -9.25 -18.36
C ASP A 84 18.11 -10.36 -17.79
N GLY A 85 17.55 -10.16 -16.59
CA GLY A 85 16.69 -11.12 -15.90
C GLY A 85 17.43 -12.29 -15.25
N VAL A 86 18.77 -12.28 -15.21
CA VAL A 86 19.59 -13.44 -14.80
C VAL A 86 19.88 -13.48 -13.29
N HIS A 87 19.97 -12.30 -12.66
CA HIS A 87 20.29 -12.18 -11.24
C HIS A 87 19.15 -11.57 -10.47
N MET A 88 18.83 -12.14 -9.31
CA MET A 88 17.79 -11.64 -8.40
C MET A 88 18.38 -11.41 -7.00
N ILE A 89 18.04 -10.27 -6.41
CA ILE A 89 18.35 -9.92 -5.02
C ILE A 89 17.03 -9.85 -4.26
N SER A 90 16.92 -10.60 -3.17
CA SER A 90 15.78 -10.51 -2.25
C SER A 90 16.21 -9.75 -1.00
N GLY A 91 15.44 -8.74 -0.61
CA GLY A 91 15.73 -7.89 0.54
C GLY A 91 15.33 -6.44 0.32
N ASP A 92 15.67 -5.58 1.29
CA ASP A 92 15.36 -4.16 1.24
C ASP A 92 16.51 -3.33 0.68
N MET A 93 16.14 -2.33 -0.12
CA MET A 93 17.06 -1.30 -0.59
C MET A 93 17.03 -0.11 0.36
N TYR A 94 18.21 0.36 0.74
CA TYR A 94 18.38 1.53 1.61
C TYR A 94 19.09 2.63 0.87
N GLN A 95 18.56 3.85 0.98
CA GLN A 95 19.27 5.05 0.59
C GLN A 95 20.18 5.49 1.74
N ILE A 96 21.48 5.60 1.45
CA ILE A 96 22.50 6.07 2.41
C ILE A 96 22.62 7.58 2.28
N GLY A 97 22.44 8.28 3.40
CA GLY A 97 22.50 9.74 3.49
C GLY A 97 22.68 10.17 4.95
N PRO A 98 22.33 11.42 5.30
CA PRO A 98 22.31 11.87 6.70
C PRO A 98 21.45 10.97 7.60
N GLN A 99 20.44 10.34 7.00
CA GLN A 99 19.62 9.29 7.61
C GLN A 99 19.60 8.10 6.68
N LEU A 100 19.58 6.90 7.25
CA LEU A 100 19.40 5.66 6.51
C LEU A 100 17.89 5.48 6.22
N VAL A 101 17.50 5.49 4.95
CA VAL A 101 16.09 5.39 4.53
C VAL A 101 15.83 4.08 3.82
N ASN A 102 14.90 3.28 4.33
CA ASN A 102 14.42 2.07 3.65
C ASN A 102 13.46 2.47 2.51
N VAL A 103 13.98 2.57 1.29
CA VAL A 103 13.17 2.99 0.12
C VAL A 103 12.19 1.92 -0.31
N SER A 104 12.50 0.63 -0.10
CA SER A 104 11.59 -0.47 -0.37
C SER A 104 10.35 -0.38 0.52
N GLU A 105 10.54 -0.17 1.83
CA GLU A 105 9.43 -0.06 2.77
C GLU A 105 8.60 1.21 2.54
N GLN A 106 9.22 2.31 2.15
CA GLN A 106 8.47 3.52 1.77
C GLN A 106 7.49 3.25 0.62
N LYS A 107 7.93 2.53 -0.42
CA LYS A 107 7.07 2.17 -1.55
C LYS A 107 5.95 1.21 -1.13
N ARG A 108 6.29 0.17 -0.33
CA ARG A 108 5.29 -0.76 0.21
C ARG A 108 4.24 -0.03 1.06
N THR A 109 4.67 0.91 1.89
CA THR A 109 3.79 1.75 2.72
C THR A 109 2.83 2.58 1.86
N GLN A 110 3.32 3.22 0.80
CA GLN A 110 2.47 3.97 -0.13
C GLN A 110 1.46 3.07 -0.86
N ALA A 111 1.90 1.89 -1.31
CA ALA A 111 1.03 0.92 -1.97
C ALA A 111 -0.08 0.43 -1.02
N ARG A 112 0.26 0.07 0.23
CA ARG A 112 -0.72 -0.35 1.25
C ARG A 112 -1.72 0.76 1.57
N ARG A 113 -1.24 2.02 1.71
CA ARG A 113 -2.12 3.16 1.95
C ARG A 113 -3.15 3.33 0.84
N ARG A 114 -2.73 3.23 -0.44
CA ARG A 114 -3.64 3.29 -1.59
C ARG A 114 -4.66 2.18 -1.53
N LEU A 115 -4.21 0.92 -1.38
CA LEU A 115 -5.08 -0.24 -1.32
C LEU A 115 -6.12 -0.13 -0.19
N LEU A 116 -5.70 0.33 1.01
CA LEU A 116 -6.64 0.54 2.13
C LEU A 116 -7.67 1.62 1.85
N SER A 117 -7.33 2.67 1.08
CA SER A 117 -8.27 3.75 0.76
C SER A 117 -9.38 3.33 -0.23
N GLU A 118 -9.19 2.21 -0.92
CA GLU A 118 -10.15 1.66 -1.90
C GLU A 118 -11.16 0.69 -1.25
N ILE A 119 -10.98 0.33 0.02
CA ILE A 119 -11.84 -0.65 0.71
C ILE A 119 -12.93 0.08 1.48
N ASP A 120 -14.16 -0.34 1.26
CA ASP A 120 -15.30 0.13 2.05
C ASP A 120 -15.20 -0.42 3.49
N GLU A 121 -15.29 0.47 4.49
CA GLU A 121 -15.28 0.08 5.90
C GLU A 121 -16.46 -0.83 6.26
N THR A 122 -17.54 -0.82 5.48
CA THR A 122 -18.70 -1.73 5.65
C THR A 122 -18.36 -3.20 5.36
N GLU A 123 -17.28 -3.46 4.63
CA GLU A 123 -16.77 -4.82 4.41
C GLU A 123 -15.94 -5.35 5.59
N MET A 124 -15.62 -4.50 6.56
CA MET A 124 -14.81 -4.84 7.73
C MET A 124 -15.67 -5.10 8.97
N VAL A 125 -15.13 -5.87 9.91
CA VAL A 125 -15.74 -5.96 11.25
C VAL A 125 -15.07 -4.92 12.15
N VAL A 126 -15.83 -3.87 12.53
CA VAL A 126 -15.28 -2.68 13.16
C VAL A 126 -15.66 -2.59 14.63
N PHE A 127 -14.63 -2.40 15.46
CA PHE A 127 -14.77 -2.08 16.88
C PHE A 127 -14.28 -0.65 17.11
N THR A 128 -15.21 0.24 17.37
CA THR A 128 -14.94 1.68 17.44
C THR A 128 -15.18 2.26 18.84
N PRO A 129 -14.37 3.24 19.27
CA PRO A 129 -14.68 4.07 20.42
C PRO A 129 -16.04 4.78 20.28
N PRO A 130 -16.61 5.29 21.37
CA PRO A 130 -17.80 6.13 21.30
C PRO A 130 -17.66 7.28 20.30
N PRO A 131 -18.77 7.77 19.72
CA PRO A 131 -18.75 8.87 18.76
C PRO A 131 -17.92 10.07 19.26
N GLY A 132 -17.10 10.63 18.36
CA GLY A 132 -16.21 11.77 18.66
C GLY A 132 -14.97 11.44 19.49
N LYS A 133 -14.72 10.17 19.82
CA LYS A 133 -13.55 9.74 20.59
C LYS A 133 -12.49 9.02 19.76
N VAL A 134 -12.74 8.77 18.47
CA VAL A 134 -11.76 8.13 17.59
C VAL A 134 -10.59 9.07 17.32
N LYS A 135 -9.39 8.64 17.71
CA LYS A 135 -8.12 9.35 17.51
C LYS A 135 -7.28 8.69 16.40
N ALA A 136 -7.40 7.37 16.24
CA ALA A 136 -6.72 6.61 15.19
C ALA A 136 -7.54 5.38 14.79
N LYS A 137 -7.34 4.93 13.55
CA LYS A 137 -7.89 3.67 13.03
C LYS A 137 -6.72 2.71 12.73
N VAL A 138 -6.87 1.46 13.11
CA VAL A 138 -5.91 0.39 12.81
C VAL A 138 -6.63 -0.74 12.10
N THR A 139 -6.20 -1.07 10.89
CA THR A 139 -6.72 -2.22 10.16
C THR A 139 -5.92 -3.46 10.55
N VAL A 140 -6.61 -4.52 10.96
CA VAL A 140 -5.99 -5.73 11.47
C VAL A 140 -6.37 -6.92 10.61
N PHE A 141 -5.43 -7.46 9.87
CA PHE A 141 -5.60 -8.76 9.24
C PHE A 141 -5.57 -9.84 10.32
N THR A 142 -6.66 -10.58 10.41
CA THR A 142 -6.92 -11.47 11.55
C THR A 142 -7.35 -12.87 11.12
N ASP A 143 -6.93 -13.86 11.89
CA ASP A 143 -7.38 -15.24 11.80
C ASP A 143 -8.14 -15.61 13.07
N ILE A 144 -9.32 -16.22 12.94
CA ILE A 144 -10.18 -16.60 14.07
C ILE A 144 -9.45 -17.54 15.05
N ASP A 145 -8.62 -18.44 14.52
CA ASP A 145 -7.92 -19.46 15.30
C ASP A 145 -6.53 -19.03 15.78
N CYS A 146 -6.10 -17.81 15.47
CA CYS A 146 -4.81 -17.27 15.90
C CYS A 146 -4.84 -16.83 17.36
N GLY A 147 -3.96 -17.39 18.22
CA GLY A 147 -3.86 -17.05 19.64
C GLY A 147 -3.58 -15.57 19.92
N TYR A 148 -2.63 -14.96 19.19
CA TYR A 148 -2.33 -13.54 19.34
C TYR A 148 -3.44 -12.62 18.82
N CYS A 149 -4.21 -13.05 17.80
CA CYS A 149 -5.40 -12.33 17.37
C CYS A 149 -6.52 -12.38 18.44
N ARG A 150 -6.67 -13.51 19.14
CA ARG A 150 -7.58 -13.63 20.28
C ARG A 150 -7.13 -12.75 21.44
N LYS A 151 -5.83 -12.69 21.75
CA LYS A 151 -5.26 -11.81 22.76
C LYS A 151 -5.56 -10.34 22.44
N LEU A 152 -5.30 -9.89 21.20
CA LEU A 152 -5.64 -8.53 20.76
C LEU A 152 -7.12 -8.23 20.99
N HIS A 153 -7.99 -9.18 20.63
CA HIS A 153 -9.44 -9.00 20.78
C HIS A 153 -9.91 -8.92 22.23
N GLN A 154 -9.28 -9.67 23.14
CA GLN A 154 -9.57 -9.60 24.58
C GLN A 154 -9.32 -8.20 25.17
N GLU A 155 -8.41 -7.43 24.55
CA GLU A 155 -8.07 -6.09 24.99
C GLU A 155 -8.79 -4.99 24.19
N MET A 156 -9.85 -5.35 23.43
CA MET A 156 -10.59 -4.43 22.57
C MET A 156 -11.06 -3.17 23.28
N LYS A 157 -11.59 -3.34 24.49
CA LYS A 157 -12.03 -2.20 25.30
C LYS A 157 -10.88 -1.24 25.60
N ALA A 158 -9.68 -1.74 25.91
CA ALA A 158 -8.53 -0.91 26.22
C ALA A 158 -8.04 -0.12 24.97
N TYR A 159 -8.07 -0.71 23.76
CA TYR A 159 -7.84 0.05 22.53
C TYR A 159 -8.87 1.16 22.34
N ASN A 160 -10.16 0.84 22.51
CA ASN A 160 -11.22 1.82 22.33
C ASN A 160 -11.18 2.94 23.40
N ASP A 161 -10.85 2.63 24.65
CA ASP A 161 -10.69 3.62 25.71
C ASP A 161 -9.58 4.64 25.40
N LEU A 162 -8.52 4.21 24.68
CA LEU A 162 -7.45 5.08 24.19
C LEU A 162 -7.82 5.87 22.91
N GLY A 163 -8.98 5.61 22.33
CA GLY A 163 -9.44 6.24 21.10
C GLY A 163 -9.00 5.52 19.83
N ILE A 164 -8.55 4.27 19.92
CA ILE A 164 -8.12 3.48 18.79
C ILE A 164 -9.26 2.59 18.31
N ALA A 165 -9.73 2.82 17.08
CA ALA A 165 -10.68 1.94 16.41
C ALA A 165 -9.93 0.77 15.73
N ILE A 166 -10.41 -0.45 15.93
CA ILE A 166 -9.88 -1.66 15.29
C ILE A 166 -10.84 -2.10 14.19
N ARG A 167 -10.31 -2.23 12.98
CA ARG A 167 -11.03 -2.68 11.79
C ARG A 167 -10.47 -4.03 11.36
N TYR A 168 -11.22 -5.09 11.52
CA TYR A 168 -10.77 -6.43 11.15
C TYR A 168 -11.01 -6.72 9.68
N MET A 169 -9.98 -7.28 9.05
CA MET A 169 -10.02 -7.95 7.76
C MET A 169 -9.64 -9.41 7.92
N ALA A 170 -10.32 -10.29 7.22
CA ALA A 170 -10.10 -11.73 7.34
C ALA A 170 -8.79 -12.15 6.66
N PHE A 171 -7.96 -12.90 7.37
CA PHE A 171 -6.76 -13.54 6.84
C PHE A 171 -6.58 -14.93 7.46
N PRO A 172 -7.35 -15.94 7.03
CA PRO A 172 -7.21 -17.31 7.48
C PRO A 172 -5.87 -17.89 6.99
N ARG A 173 -4.88 -18.01 7.88
CA ARG A 173 -3.49 -18.38 7.57
C ARG A 173 -3.32 -19.73 6.87
N ALA A 174 -4.26 -20.65 7.08
CA ALA A 174 -4.26 -21.95 6.43
C ALA A 174 -4.92 -21.93 5.03
N GLY A 175 -5.23 -20.74 4.48
CA GLY A 175 -5.78 -20.55 3.13
C GLY A 175 -7.31 -20.67 3.07
N LEU A 176 -7.84 -20.50 1.85
CA LEU A 176 -9.28 -20.35 1.57
C LEU A 176 -10.08 -21.66 1.72
N GLU A 177 -9.42 -22.81 1.75
CA GLU A 177 -10.09 -24.12 1.95
C GLU A 177 -10.08 -24.57 3.41
N SER A 178 -9.55 -23.75 4.30
CA SER A 178 -9.32 -24.10 5.69
C SER A 178 -10.57 -23.98 6.57
N ARG A 179 -10.49 -24.63 7.74
CA ARG A 179 -11.53 -24.52 8.77
C ARG A 179 -11.61 -23.07 9.30
N SER A 180 -10.49 -22.36 9.41
CA SER A 180 -10.50 -20.96 9.85
C SER A 180 -11.13 -20.02 8.82
N TYR A 181 -11.02 -20.33 7.51
CA TYR A 181 -11.76 -19.63 6.46
C TYR A 181 -13.27 -19.79 6.67
N GLN A 182 -13.76 -21.01 6.89
CA GLN A 182 -15.19 -21.28 7.11
C GLN A 182 -15.72 -20.54 8.36
N LYS A 183 -14.93 -20.48 9.43
CA LYS A 183 -15.25 -19.70 10.63
C LYS A 183 -15.30 -18.20 10.34
N ALA A 184 -14.36 -17.67 9.55
CA ALA A 184 -14.37 -16.28 9.12
C ALA A 184 -15.61 -15.97 8.30
N VAL A 185 -15.96 -16.79 7.28
CA VAL A 185 -17.19 -16.64 6.50
C VAL A 185 -18.42 -16.64 7.41
N SER A 186 -18.53 -17.58 8.35
CA SER A 186 -19.66 -17.60 9.30
C SER A 186 -19.74 -16.35 10.16
N THR A 187 -18.59 -15.77 10.51
CA THR A 187 -18.50 -14.50 11.27
C THR A 187 -19.04 -13.33 10.45
N TRP A 188 -18.55 -13.16 9.21
CA TRP A 188 -18.99 -12.07 8.32
C TRP A 188 -20.43 -12.20 7.85
N CYS A 189 -20.95 -13.43 7.76
CA CYS A 189 -22.33 -13.71 7.38
C CYS A 189 -23.34 -13.74 8.53
N SER A 190 -22.90 -13.40 9.75
CA SER A 190 -23.78 -13.27 10.91
C SER A 190 -24.59 -11.98 10.87
N ASP A 191 -25.77 -11.98 11.50
CA ASP A 191 -26.65 -10.80 11.57
C ASP A 191 -25.96 -9.62 12.29
N ASP A 192 -25.09 -9.92 13.27
CA ASP A 192 -24.16 -8.97 13.90
C ASP A 192 -22.75 -9.55 13.85
N PRO A 193 -21.92 -9.12 12.87
CA PRO A 193 -20.55 -9.60 12.74
C PRO A 193 -19.64 -9.23 13.92
N THR A 194 -19.93 -8.16 14.67
CA THR A 194 -19.11 -7.76 15.83
C THR A 194 -19.34 -8.70 17.01
N VAL A 195 -20.59 -9.05 17.28
CA VAL A 195 -20.95 -10.07 18.28
C VAL A 195 -20.40 -11.43 17.88
N ALA A 196 -20.55 -11.81 16.60
CA ALA A 196 -20.04 -13.07 16.09
C ALA A 196 -18.52 -13.15 16.18
N MET A 197 -17.78 -12.07 15.85
CA MET A 197 -16.33 -11.98 15.98
C MET A 197 -15.90 -12.19 17.44
N THR A 198 -16.55 -11.54 18.38
CA THR A 198 -16.25 -11.68 19.81
C THR A 198 -16.46 -13.12 20.30
N ARG A 199 -17.56 -13.76 19.90
CA ARG A 199 -17.82 -15.16 20.24
C ARG A 199 -16.80 -16.09 19.60
N ALA A 200 -16.49 -15.94 18.33
CA ALA A 200 -15.52 -16.76 17.62
C ALA A 200 -14.12 -16.62 18.24
N LYS A 201 -13.69 -15.40 18.57
CA LYS A 201 -12.41 -15.13 19.25
C LYS A 201 -12.34 -15.68 20.67
N SER A 202 -13.46 -15.81 21.36
CA SER A 202 -13.51 -16.48 22.66
C SER A 202 -13.50 -18.02 22.58
N GLY A 203 -13.49 -18.57 21.35
CA GLY A 203 -13.42 -20.00 21.11
C GLY A 203 -14.79 -20.69 20.97
N VAL A 204 -15.87 -19.92 20.92
CA VAL A 204 -17.21 -20.47 20.65
C VAL A 204 -17.32 -20.82 19.17
N ASP A 205 -17.69 -22.05 18.86
CA ASP A 205 -18.02 -22.44 17.49
C ASP A 205 -19.34 -21.77 17.08
N LEU A 206 -19.28 -21.02 15.98
CA LEU A 206 -20.45 -20.38 15.39
C LEU A 206 -21.21 -21.38 14.51
N GLU A 207 -22.52 -21.19 14.39
CA GLU A 207 -23.30 -21.86 13.36
C GLU A 207 -22.72 -21.54 11.98
N ARG A 208 -22.65 -22.54 11.11
CA ARG A 208 -22.17 -22.36 9.75
C ARG A 208 -23.13 -21.49 8.94
N ARG A 209 -22.64 -20.36 8.48
CA ARG A 209 -23.37 -19.43 7.60
C ARG A 209 -22.60 -19.21 6.30
N VAL A 210 -23.33 -18.98 5.22
CA VAL A 210 -22.80 -18.70 3.89
C VAL A 210 -23.62 -17.57 3.27
N CYS A 211 -22.94 -16.55 2.78
CA CYS A 211 -23.56 -15.41 2.09
C CYS A 211 -22.53 -14.83 1.10
N ALA A 212 -22.90 -13.81 0.32
CA ALA A 212 -21.92 -12.95 -0.34
C ALA A 212 -21.11 -12.23 0.73
N ASN A 213 -19.77 -12.41 0.74
CA ASN A 213 -18.90 -11.90 1.79
C ASN A 213 -17.51 -11.56 1.25
N PRO A 214 -16.75 -10.64 1.90
CA PRO A 214 -15.46 -10.18 1.41
C PRO A 214 -14.27 -11.05 1.83
N VAL A 215 -14.44 -12.13 2.58
CA VAL A 215 -13.36 -12.88 3.23
C VAL A 215 -12.27 -13.35 2.25
N SER A 216 -12.66 -13.88 1.08
CA SER A 216 -11.69 -14.32 0.07
C SER A 216 -10.94 -13.14 -0.57
N THR A 217 -11.62 -12.03 -0.81
CA THR A 217 -11.03 -10.79 -1.36
C THR A 217 -10.07 -10.17 -0.34
N GLN A 218 -10.46 -10.12 0.94
CA GLN A 218 -9.61 -9.62 2.02
C GLN A 218 -8.35 -10.47 2.21
N TYR A 219 -8.49 -11.80 2.12
CA TYR A 219 -7.36 -12.71 2.18
C TYR A 219 -6.34 -12.41 1.06
N ARG A 220 -6.81 -12.35 -0.19
CA ARG A 220 -5.95 -12.03 -1.35
C ARG A 220 -5.32 -10.65 -1.25
N LEU A 221 -6.07 -9.68 -0.74
CA LEU A 221 -5.53 -8.35 -0.50
C LEU A 221 -4.44 -8.35 0.55
N GLY A 222 -4.59 -9.13 1.62
CA GLY A 222 -3.54 -9.34 2.60
C GLY A 222 -2.26 -9.89 1.98
N GLU A 223 -2.38 -10.88 1.07
CA GLU A 223 -1.23 -11.40 0.32
C GLU A 223 -0.56 -10.31 -0.52
N VAL A 224 -1.34 -9.50 -1.25
CA VAL A 224 -0.83 -8.36 -2.05
C VAL A 224 -0.16 -7.29 -1.17
N MET A 225 -0.65 -7.07 0.03
CA MET A 225 -0.07 -6.13 1.01
C MET A 225 1.19 -6.66 1.72
N GLY A 226 1.54 -7.94 1.52
CA GLY A 226 2.68 -8.57 2.16
C GLY A 226 2.39 -9.08 3.58
N VAL A 227 1.15 -9.43 3.88
CA VAL A 227 0.79 -10.09 5.15
C VAL A 227 1.28 -11.54 5.12
N THR A 228 2.25 -11.85 5.98
CA THR A 228 2.84 -13.21 6.10
C THR A 228 2.41 -13.94 7.38
N GLY A 229 1.64 -13.27 8.24
CA GLY A 229 1.15 -13.83 9.50
C GLY A 229 0.10 -12.96 10.17
N THR A 230 -0.50 -13.43 11.26
CA THR A 230 -1.53 -12.69 11.98
C THR A 230 -1.25 -12.59 13.48
N PRO A 231 -1.65 -11.50 14.12
CA PRO A 231 -2.25 -10.32 13.52
C PRO A 231 -1.22 -9.51 12.72
N ALA A 232 -1.61 -8.90 11.58
CA ALA A 232 -0.84 -7.85 10.93
C ALA A 232 -1.64 -6.55 11.03
N LEU A 233 -1.03 -5.52 11.60
CA LEU A 233 -1.66 -4.24 11.90
C LEU A 233 -1.21 -3.22 10.86
N VAL A 234 -2.13 -2.71 10.06
CA VAL A 234 -1.85 -1.68 9.06
C VAL A 234 -2.41 -0.35 9.52
N LEU A 235 -1.54 0.63 9.63
CA LEU A 235 -1.86 1.98 10.07
C LEU A 235 -2.44 2.80 8.90
N GLU A 236 -3.04 3.95 9.19
CA GLU A 236 -3.67 4.82 8.17
C GLU A 236 -2.68 5.37 7.15
N ASP A 237 -1.41 5.48 7.51
CA ASP A 237 -0.32 5.89 6.61
C ASP A 237 0.21 4.74 5.73
N GLY A 238 -0.25 3.51 5.96
CA GLY A 238 0.16 2.30 5.25
C GLY A 238 1.32 1.54 5.91
N ALA A 239 1.88 2.04 7.02
CA ALA A 239 2.88 1.31 7.79
C ALA A 239 2.28 0.01 8.33
N MET A 240 3.04 -1.09 8.25
CA MET A 240 2.58 -2.40 8.71
C MET A 240 3.44 -2.89 9.88
N LEU A 241 2.75 -3.31 10.94
CA LEU A 241 3.35 -3.89 12.13
C LEU A 241 2.94 -5.36 12.21
N MET A 242 3.90 -6.25 12.10
CA MET A 242 3.64 -7.69 12.24
C MET A 242 3.56 -8.09 13.71
N GLY A 243 2.58 -8.93 14.01
CA GLY A 243 2.34 -9.44 15.36
C GLY A 243 1.53 -8.49 16.25
N TYR A 244 1.19 -9.01 17.43
CA TYR A 244 0.40 -8.28 18.42
C TYR A 244 1.18 -7.10 19.02
N ARG A 245 0.48 -5.98 19.24
CA ARG A 245 0.98 -4.80 19.97
C ARG A 245 -0.01 -4.46 21.09
N PRO A 246 0.44 -4.36 22.34
CA PRO A 246 -0.43 -3.94 23.45
C PRO A 246 -1.06 -2.56 23.23
N PRO A 247 -2.25 -2.26 23.79
CA PRO A 247 -2.94 -0.99 23.57
C PRO A 247 -2.09 0.24 23.86
N LEU A 248 -1.33 0.26 24.97
CA LEU A 248 -0.45 1.37 25.32
C LEU A 248 0.75 1.52 24.35
N GLU A 249 1.29 0.43 23.85
CA GLU A 249 2.33 0.47 22.82
C GLU A 249 1.77 1.05 21.51
N MET A 250 0.57 0.60 21.10
CA MET A 250 -0.11 1.14 19.93
C MET A 250 -0.42 2.63 20.07
N ALA A 251 -0.84 3.07 21.26
CA ALA A 251 -1.06 4.50 21.53
C ALA A 251 0.23 5.31 21.37
N ARG A 252 1.38 4.82 21.84
CA ARG A 252 2.69 5.48 21.64
C ARG A 252 3.07 5.53 20.17
N ILE A 253 2.90 4.45 19.42
CA ILE A 253 3.17 4.42 17.97
C ILE A 253 2.32 5.45 17.21
N ARG A 254 1.13 5.76 17.70
CA ARG A 254 0.20 6.73 17.11
C ARG A 254 0.23 8.10 17.77
N ASP A 255 1.20 8.40 18.62
CA ASP A 255 1.33 9.64 19.38
C ASP A 255 0.07 10.02 20.17
N ILE A 256 -0.68 9.01 20.62
CA ILE A 256 -1.89 9.19 21.43
C ILE A 256 -1.50 9.24 22.89
N GLN A 257 -1.78 10.37 23.55
CA GLN A 257 -1.61 10.49 24.99
C GLN A 257 -2.63 9.57 25.69
N ALA A 258 -2.12 8.69 26.56
CA ALA A 258 -2.96 7.92 27.45
C ALA A 258 -3.62 8.87 28.48
N PRO A 259 -4.85 8.60 28.91
CA PRO A 259 -5.54 9.41 29.91
C PRO A 259 -4.85 9.39 31.27
#